data_8626c08b589329563853f06b06ef5291
#
_entry.id   8626c08b589329563853f06b06ef5291
#
_cell.length_a   1.000
_cell.length_b   1.000
_cell.length_c   1.000
_cell.angle_alpha   90.00
_cell.angle_beta   90.00
_cell.angle_gamma   90.00
#
_symmetry.space_group_name_H-M   'P 1'
#
loop_
_entity.id
_entity.type
_entity.pdbx_description
1 polymer ?
#
loop_
_entity_poly.entity_id
_entity_poly.type
_entity_poly.pdbx_seq_one_letter_code
_entity_poly.pdbx_strand_id
1 'polypeptide(L)'
;MNKDSTKKNIYSTIIIGLGGIGLNYDLKLDKDKYVYTHSNAISSHPHFELKGGVDKNDNVCKVFTQHYSIKSFESIKVALAEIKPEVIIIATSTNSHLKVIQEICKYHKPLAILCEKPMGGSILQGKEIIKICNNIGIHLYVNYVRSCLPGGMDVKSRIQNNLIKGPIKCVVWYSKGLKHNGAHFINLMEGWFGKCLQVKKINKGRETGAFGQEVSVLLEFENCEVILIPALEEFYSHYTIEIVSTTGRLYWNKSTIDWNEVINDELLDGYKKLSTKTEEILIGIDKYQFYVLDQLFCALQGGVSNICTGMQALETHNTIDRIERSR
;
A
#
# COMPACT_ATOMS: atom_id res chain seq x y z
N MET A 1 9.39 -5.29 -39.03
CA MET A 1 8.87 -3.93 -38.87
C MET A 1 8.54 -3.76 -37.39
N ASN A 2 9.50 -3.23 -36.62
CA ASN A 2 9.30 -2.91 -35.20
C ASN A 2 8.34 -1.71 -35.10
N LYS A 3 7.17 -1.95 -34.53
CA LYS A 3 6.36 -0.85 -34.04
C LYS A 3 7.08 -0.31 -32.79
N ASP A 4 7.80 0.78 -32.96
CA ASP A 4 8.22 1.64 -31.87
C ASP A 4 6.94 2.08 -31.13
N SER A 5 6.61 1.37 -30.04
CA SER A 5 5.61 1.85 -29.11
C SER A 5 6.25 3.02 -28.38
N THR A 6 6.03 4.24 -28.85
CA THR A 6 6.36 5.45 -28.10
C THR A 6 5.77 5.32 -26.71
N LYS A 7 6.64 5.11 -25.71
CA LYS A 7 6.23 5.01 -24.31
C LYS A 7 5.48 6.28 -23.96
N LYS A 8 4.24 6.14 -23.49
CA LYS A 8 3.42 7.28 -23.14
C LYS A 8 3.98 7.96 -21.89
N ASN A 9 4.11 9.26 -21.91
CA ASN A 9 4.72 10.01 -20.82
C ASN A 9 3.74 10.52 -19.77
N ILE A 10 2.47 10.72 -20.12
CA ILE A 10 1.45 11.27 -19.21
C ILE A 10 0.11 10.52 -19.37
N TYR A 11 -0.50 10.12 -18.25
CA TYR A 11 -1.79 9.42 -18.20
C TYR A 11 -2.90 10.33 -17.67
N SER A 12 -3.99 10.47 -18.42
CA SER A 12 -5.20 11.16 -17.98
C SER A 12 -5.86 10.39 -16.84
N THR A 13 -6.09 11.07 -15.72
CA THR A 13 -6.48 10.42 -14.46
C THR A 13 -7.65 11.12 -13.80
N ILE A 14 -8.61 10.35 -13.29
CA ILE A 14 -9.68 10.86 -12.41
C ILE A 14 -9.65 10.15 -11.06
N ILE A 15 -10.25 10.80 -10.06
CA ILE A 15 -10.44 10.24 -8.72
C ILE A 15 -11.93 10.06 -8.48
N ILE A 16 -12.33 8.90 -7.98
CA ILE A 16 -13.69 8.61 -7.51
C ILE A 16 -13.65 8.46 -6.00
N GLY A 17 -14.27 9.39 -5.28
CA GLY A 17 -14.21 9.56 -3.83
C GLY A 17 -13.26 10.69 -3.43
N LEU A 18 -13.82 11.83 -3.02
CA LEU A 18 -13.10 13.03 -2.60
C LEU A 18 -13.11 13.20 -1.07
N GLY A 19 -13.09 12.07 -0.35
CA GLY A 19 -13.02 12.04 1.12
C GLY A 19 -11.62 12.32 1.67
N GLY A 20 -11.30 11.72 2.84
CA GLY A 20 -10.02 11.92 3.53
C GLY A 20 -8.80 11.67 2.64
N ILE A 21 -8.63 10.42 2.17
CA ILE A 21 -7.50 9.99 1.36
C ILE A 21 -7.56 10.51 -0.09
N GLY A 22 -8.76 10.78 -0.60
CA GLY A 22 -8.95 11.33 -1.94
C GLY A 22 -8.52 12.79 -2.04
N LEU A 23 -8.84 13.61 -1.01
CA LEU A 23 -8.68 15.06 -1.07
C LEU A 23 -8.21 15.72 0.24
N ASN A 24 -8.78 15.34 1.43
CA ASN A 24 -8.80 16.27 2.57
C ASN A 24 -7.57 16.21 3.48
N TYR A 25 -6.80 15.09 3.52
CA TYR A 25 -5.76 14.89 4.56
C TYR A 25 -4.60 15.89 4.48
N ASP A 26 -4.29 16.42 3.33
CA ASP A 26 -3.16 17.34 3.12
C ASP A 26 -3.52 18.72 2.55
N LEU A 27 -4.82 19.05 2.41
CA LEU A 27 -5.27 20.36 1.88
C LEU A 27 -4.70 21.58 2.59
N LYS A 28 -4.34 21.45 3.89
CA LYS A 28 -3.80 22.53 4.72
C LYS A 28 -2.30 22.36 4.98
N LEU A 29 -1.67 21.34 4.42
CA LEU A 29 -0.26 21.05 4.59
C LEU A 29 0.56 21.67 3.45
N ASP A 30 1.85 21.78 3.69
CA ASP A 30 2.81 22.13 2.65
C ASP A 30 2.86 21.04 1.59
N LYS A 31 2.32 21.33 0.40
CA LYS A 31 2.19 20.40 -0.73
C LYS A 31 3.53 19.89 -1.28
N ASP A 32 4.62 20.67 -1.09
CA ASP A 32 5.93 20.27 -1.55
C ASP A 32 6.61 19.29 -0.58
N LYS A 33 6.16 19.30 0.67
CA LYS A 33 6.67 18.42 1.72
C LYS A 33 5.79 17.19 1.94
N TYR A 34 4.47 17.35 1.91
CA TYR A 34 3.51 16.29 2.27
C TYR A 34 2.60 15.94 1.11
N VAL A 35 2.59 14.67 0.71
CA VAL A 35 1.71 14.14 -0.35
C VAL A 35 0.97 12.93 0.19
N TYR A 36 -0.15 13.19 0.86
CA TYR A 36 -0.96 12.19 1.55
C TYR A 36 -2.26 11.83 0.82
N THR A 37 -2.71 12.68 -0.12
CA THR A 37 -3.92 12.44 -0.88
C THR A 37 -3.64 12.09 -2.33
N HIS A 38 -4.57 11.34 -2.92
CA HIS A 38 -4.49 11.00 -4.34
C HIS A 38 -4.56 12.25 -5.23
N SER A 39 -5.40 13.24 -4.87
CA SER A 39 -5.50 14.49 -5.63
C SER A 39 -4.18 15.24 -5.67
N ASN A 40 -3.52 15.37 -4.52
CA ASN A 40 -2.21 16.04 -4.44
C ASN A 40 -1.14 15.23 -5.19
N ALA A 41 -1.13 13.92 -5.03
CA ALA A 41 -0.18 13.06 -5.72
C ALA A 41 -0.28 13.20 -7.24
N ILE A 42 -1.50 13.11 -7.82
CA ILE A 42 -1.68 13.22 -9.26
C ILE A 42 -1.29 14.61 -9.76
N SER A 43 -1.69 15.67 -9.05
CA SER A 43 -1.41 17.04 -9.49
C SER A 43 0.07 17.41 -9.44
N SER A 44 0.85 16.74 -8.60
CA SER A 44 2.30 16.98 -8.44
C SER A 44 3.18 16.01 -9.24
N HIS A 45 2.62 14.90 -9.75
CA HIS A 45 3.38 13.85 -10.41
C HIS A 45 3.56 14.14 -11.92
N PRO A 46 4.80 14.03 -12.48
CA PRO A 46 5.07 14.42 -13.87
C PRO A 46 4.40 13.53 -14.92
N HIS A 47 3.96 12.32 -14.54
CA HIS A 47 3.42 11.31 -15.45
C HIS A 47 1.92 11.08 -15.33
N PHE A 48 1.22 11.82 -14.48
CA PHE A 48 -0.24 11.74 -14.35
C PHE A 48 -0.84 13.13 -14.42
N GLU A 49 -1.97 13.25 -15.10
CA GLU A 49 -2.70 14.51 -15.25
C GLU A 49 -4.07 14.38 -14.60
N LEU A 50 -4.34 15.18 -13.57
CA LEU A 50 -5.63 15.22 -12.90
C LEU A 50 -6.66 15.90 -13.83
N LYS A 51 -7.64 15.14 -14.30
CA LYS A 51 -8.69 15.60 -15.23
C LYS A 51 -10.05 15.82 -14.58
N GLY A 52 -10.26 15.23 -13.40
CA GLY A 52 -11.53 15.38 -12.69
C GLY A 52 -11.58 14.63 -11.38
N GLY A 53 -12.52 15.03 -10.53
CA GLY A 53 -12.89 14.35 -9.31
C GLY A 53 -14.38 14.00 -9.30
N VAL A 54 -14.73 12.87 -8.68
CA VAL A 54 -16.12 12.41 -8.59
C VAL A 54 -16.48 12.15 -7.14
N ASP A 55 -17.53 12.82 -6.65
CA ASP A 55 -18.13 12.52 -5.34
C ASP A 55 -19.61 12.87 -5.34
N LYS A 56 -20.42 12.17 -4.55
CA LYS A 56 -21.84 12.48 -4.38
C LYS A 56 -22.12 13.70 -3.52
N ASN A 57 -21.10 14.12 -2.74
CA ASN A 57 -21.20 15.26 -1.84
C ASN A 57 -20.74 16.54 -2.58
N ASP A 58 -21.71 17.39 -2.94
CA ASP A 58 -21.48 18.65 -3.65
C ASP A 58 -20.48 19.57 -2.92
N ASN A 59 -20.45 19.58 -1.58
CA ASN A 59 -19.53 20.42 -0.83
C ASN A 59 -18.06 20.01 -1.07
N VAL A 60 -17.74 18.71 -1.07
CA VAL A 60 -16.37 18.27 -1.38
C VAL A 60 -16.02 18.44 -2.83
N CYS A 61 -17.00 18.34 -3.73
CA CYS A 61 -16.85 18.67 -5.14
C CYS A 61 -16.47 20.15 -5.34
N LYS A 62 -17.13 21.06 -4.64
CA LYS A 62 -16.80 22.50 -4.66
C LYS A 62 -15.40 22.75 -4.14
N VAL A 63 -15.02 22.15 -3.00
CA VAL A 63 -13.66 22.29 -2.43
C VAL A 63 -12.61 21.80 -3.44
N PHE A 64 -12.81 20.62 -4.06
CA PHE A 64 -11.92 20.08 -5.07
C PHE A 64 -11.75 21.05 -6.25
N THR A 65 -12.87 21.53 -6.82
CA THR A 65 -12.85 22.46 -7.96
C THR A 65 -12.17 23.77 -7.62
N GLN A 66 -12.42 24.33 -6.44
CA GLN A 66 -11.76 25.56 -5.98
C GLN A 66 -10.26 25.39 -5.79
N HIS A 67 -9.84 24.23 -5.26
CA HIS A 67 -8.41 23.98 -4.93
C HIS A 67 -7.58 23.68 -6.18
N TYR A 68 -8.10 22.85 -7.09
CA TYR A 68 -7.35 22.38 -8.26
C TYR A 68 -7.69 23.12 -9.56
N SER A 69 -8.75 23.94 -9.59
CA SER A 69 -9.30 24.58 -10.82
C SER A 69 -9.68 23.53 -11.88
N ILE A 70 -10.11 22.35 -11.45
CA ILE A 70 -10.48 21.21 -12.26
C ILE A 70 -11.93 20.86 -11.97
N LYS A 71 -12.66 20.44 -13.00
CA LYS A 71 -14.07 20.08 -12.91
C LYS A 71 -14.27 18.86 -11.99
N SER A 72 -15.29 18.95 -11.13
CA SER A 72 -15.81 17.83 -10.36
C SER A 72 -17.17 17.38 -10.89
N PHE A 73 -17.57 16.16 -10.56
CA PHE A 73 -18.79 15.52 -11.04
C PHE A 73 -19.47 14.78 -9.87
N GLU A 74 -20.80 14.77 -9.89
CA GLU A 74 -21.58 13.97 -8.95
C GLU A 74 -21.84 12.53 -9.46
N SER A 75 -21.64 12.29 -10.77
CA SER A 75 -21.93 11.03 -11.44
C SER A 75 -20.68 10.46 -12.13
N ILE A 76 -20.37 9.21 -11.82
CA ILE A 76 -19.32 8.44 -12.48
C ILE A 76 -19.58 8.35 -13.98
N LYS A 77 -20.82 8.03 -14.39
CA LYS A 77 -21.19 7.93 -15.80
C LYS A 77 -20.91 9.22 -16.58
N VAL A 78 -21.23 10.37 -16.01
CA VAL A 78 -21.02 11.68 -16.66
C VAL A 78 -19.53 11.98 -16.78
N ALA A 79 -18.76 11.77 -15.71
CA ALA A 79 -17.31 11.96 -15.71
C ALA A 79 -16.61 11.07 -16.74
N LEU A 80 -16.97 9.81 -16.83
CA LEU A 80 -16.39 8.86 -17.78
C LEU A 80 -16.73 9.19 -19.23
N ALA A 81 -17.96 9.67 -19.52
CA ALA A 81 -18.37 10.06 -20.84
C ALA A 81 -17.63 11.31 -21.35
N GLU A 82 -17.37 12.27 -20.44
CA GLU A 82 -16.72 13.54 -20.79
C GLU A 82 -15.19 13.40 -20.88
N ILE A 83 -14.56 12.71 -19.90
CA ILE A 83 -13.10 12.69 -19.75
C ILE A 83 -12.43 11.50 -20.47
N LYS A 84 -13.07 10.32 -20.43
CA LYS A 84 -12.48 9.05 -20.92
C LYS A 84 -11.08 8.80 -20.34
N PRO A 85 -10.93 8.73 -19.02
CA PRO A 85 -9.63 8.66 -18.36
C PRO A 85 -8.93 7.33 -18.65
N GLU A 86 -7.60 7.35 -18.68
CA GLU A 86 -6.78 6.13 -18.82
C GLU A 86 -6.54 5.45 -17.50
N VAL A 87 -6.44 6.23 -16.43
CA VAL A 87 -6.27 5.74 -15.08
C VAL A 87 -7.41 6.25 -14.20
N ILE A 88 -7.96 5.36 -13.39
CA ILE A 88 -9.00 5.71 -12.43
C ILE A 88 -8.52 5.32 -11.03
N ILE A 89 -8.56 6.26 -10.10
CA ILE A 89 -8.29 5.99 -8.69
C ILE A 89 -9.61 5.92 -7.94
N ILE A 90 -9.82 4.82 -7.20
CA ILE A 90 -11.01 4.59 -6.38
C ILE A 90 -10.63 4.80 -4.91
N ALA A 91 -11.10 5.91 -4.34
CA ALA A 91 -10.87 6.34 -2.97
C ALA A 91 -12.18 6.43 -2.16
N THR A 92 -13.18 5.65 -2.54
CA THR A 92 -14.47 5.54 -1.86
C THR A 92 -14.39 4.58 -0.68
N SER A 93 -15.49 4.41 0.07
CA SER A 93 -15.56 3.40 1.12
C SER A 93 -15.49 1.97 0.54
N THR A 94 -14.85 1.05 1.26
CA THR A 94 -14.65 -0.35 0.85
C THR A 94 -15.93 -1.03 0.36
N ASN A 95 -17.05 -0.78 1.03
CA ASN A 95 -18.34 -1.41 0.69
C ASN A 95 -18.88 -0.97 -0.69
N SER A 96 -18.36 0.11 -1.26
CA SER A 96 -18.77 0.60 -2.58
C SER A 96 -17.83 0.18 -3.71
N HIS A 97 -16.62 -0.34 -3.44
CA HIS A 97 -15.61 -0.62 -4.45
C HIS A 97 -16.14 -1.51 -5.58
N LEU A 98 -16.79 -2.64 -5.26
CA LEU A 98 -17.35 -3.53 -6.27
C LEU A 98 -18.36 -2.82 -7.16
N LYS A 99 -19.30 -2.05 -6.58
CA LYS A 99 -20.32 -1.31 -7.36
C LYS A 99 -19.70 -0.23 -8.23
N VAL A 100 -18.69 0.48 -7.72
CA VAL A 100 -17.96 1.51 -8.47
C VAL A 100 -17.22 0.88 -9.65
N ILE A 101 -16.54 -0.25 -9.45
CA ILE A 101 -15.85 -0.97 -10.53
C ILE A 101 -16.83 -1.49 -11.57
N GLN A 102 -17.97 -2.06 -11.15
CA GLN A 102 -19.04 -2.48 -12.07
C GLN A 102 -19.57 -1.32 -12.90
N GLU A 103 -19.78 -0.14 -12.29
CA GLU A 103 -20.23 1.05 -12.98
C GLU A 103 -19.18 1.57 -13.96
N ILE A 104 -17.90 1.63 -13.57
CA ILE A 104 -16.80 1.99 -14.48
C ILE A 104 -16.81 1.08 -15.70
N CYS A 105 -16.79 -0.23 -15.48
CA CYS A 105 -16.71 -1.23 -16.55
C CYS A 105 -17.91 -1.23 -17.49
N LYS A 106 -19.06 -0.75 -17.02
CA LYS A 106 -20.27 -0.60 -17.86
C LYS A 106 -20.15 0.54 -18.88
N TYR A 107 -19.44 1.61 -18.53
CA TYR A 107 -19.42 2.84 -19.35
C TYR A 107 -18.07 3.13 -19.97
N HIS A 108 -16.99 2.58 -19.43
CA HIS A 108 -15.64 2.86 -19.87
C HIS A 108 -14.69 1.72 -19.58
N LYS A 109 -13.61 1.61 -20.36
CA LYS A 109 -12.51 0.69 -20.16
C LYS A 109 -11.20 1.47 -19.96
N PRO A 110 -10.83 1.83 -18.73
CA PRO A 110 -9.52 2.44 -18.48
C PRO A 110 -8.39 1.43 -18.71
N LEU A 111 -7.17 1.91 -18.86
CA LEU A 111 -5.97 1.08 -18.88
C LEU A 111 -5.74 0.43 -17.49
N ALA A 112 -5.89 1.22 -16.43
CA ALA A 112 -5.71 0.76 -15.07
C ALA A 112 -6.68 1.36 -14.06
N ILE A 113 -6.92 0.61 -12.99
CA ILE A 113 -7.61 1.04 -11.78
C ILE A 113 -6.65 0.86 -10.60
N LEU A 114 -6.44 1.93 -9.82
CA LEU A 114 -5.84 1.89 -8.49
C LEU A 114 -6.96 2.01 -7.45
N CYS A 115 -7.21 0.94 -6.72
CA CYS A 115 -8.27 0.87 -5.71
C CYS A 115 -7.70 1.01 -4.29
N GLU A 116 -8.38 1.75 -3.41
CA GLU A 116 -8.04 1.78 -1.99
C GLU A 116 -8.21 0.40 -1.33
N LYS A 117 -7.42 0.17 -0.31
CA LYS A 117 -7.50 -1.04 0.50
C LYS A 117 -8.60 -0.93 1.59
N PRO A 118 -9.17 -2.06 2.00
CA PRO A 118 -9.11 -3.34 1.34
C PRO A 118 -9.88 -3.32 0.02
N MET A 119 -9.42 -4.11 -0.95
CA MET A 119 -9.99 -4.13 -2.31
C MET A 119 -11.50 -4.44 -2.33
N GLY A 120 -11.98 -5.23 -1.37
CA GLY A 120 -13.39 -5.55 -1.18
C GLY A 120 -13.68 -5.88 0.28
N GLY A 121 -14.93 -5.81 0.68
CA GLY A 121 -15.39 -6.11 2.05
C GLY A 121 -15.33 -7.61 2.41
N SER A 122 -15.11 -8.48 1.43
CA SER A 122 -14.93 -9.92 1.61
C SER A 122 -14.05 -10.52 0.51
N ILE A 123 -13.52 -11.73 0.75
CA ILE A 123 -12.76 -12.50 -0.25
C ILE A 123 -13.58 -12.72 -1.52
N LEU A 124 -14.87 -12.99 -1.40
CA LEU A 124 -15.75 -13.20 -2.55
C LEU A 124 -15.86 -11.94 -3.41
N GLN A 125 -16.05 -10.78 -2.79
CA GLN A 125 -16.05 -9.51 -3.51
C GLN A 125 -14.69 -9.22 -4.16
N GLY A 126 -13.59 -9.49 -3.48
CA GLY A 126 -12.24 -9.34 -4.04
C GLY A 126 -12.03 -10.21 -5.29
N LYS A 127 -12.44 -11.48 -5.24
CA LYS A 127 -12.41 -12.40 -6.40
C LYS A 127 -13.28 -11.89 -7.55
N GLU A 128 -14.47 -11.37 -7.26
CA GLU A 128 -15.37 -10.82 -8.28
C GLU A 128 -14.77 -9.58 -8.95
N ILE A 129 -14.20 -8.65 -8.18
CA ILE A 129 -13.50 -7.47 -8.68
C ILE A 129 -12.38 -7.86 -9.65
N ILE A 130 -11.52 -8.81 -9.25
CA ILE A 130 -10.44 -9.31 -10.09
C ILE A 130 -10.98 -9.93 -11.38
N LYS A 131 -12.03 -10.76 -11.28
CA LYS A 131 -12.67 -11.40 -12.44
C LYS A 131 -13.21 -10.36 -13.43
N ILE A 132 -13.89 -9.31 -12.92
CA ILE A 132 -14.45 -8.23 -13.76
C ILE A 132 -13.30 -7.52 -14.51
N CYS A 133 -12.26 -7.08 -13.79
CA CYS A 133 -11.13 -6.37 -14.40
C CYS A 133 -10.39 -7.23 -15.44
N ASN A 134 -10.10 -8.51 -15.11
CA ASN A 134 -9.41 -9.41 -16.01
C ASN A 134 -10.21 -9.70 -17.30
N ASN A 135 -11.54 -9.90 -17.20
CA ASN A 135 -12.39 -10.21 -18.34
C ASN A 135 -12.39 -9.12 -19.42
N ILE A 136 -12.16 -7.87 -19.02
CA ILE A 136 -12.14 -6.72 -19.94
C ILE A 136 -10.73 -6.15 -20.14
N GLY A 137 -9.71 -6.78 -19.51
CA GLY A 137 -8.30 -6.42 -19.67
C GLY A 137 -7.94 -5.09 -19.03
N ILE A 138 -8.44 -4.82 -17.82
CA ILE A 138 -8.05 -3.67 -16.98
C ILE A 138 -6.98 -4.14 -15.99
N HIS A 139 -5.86 -3.41 -15.89
CA HIS A 139 -4.86 -3.63 -14.86
C HIS A 139 -5.38 -3.14 -13.51
N LEU A 140 -5.55 -4.07 -12.55
CA LEU A 140 -6.04 -3.75 -11.21
C LEU A 140 -4.89 -3.73 -10.20
N TYR A 141 -4.73 -2.59 -9.53
CA TYR A 141 -3.79 -2.37 -8.43
C TYR A 141 -4.53 -1.96 -7.17
N VAL A 142 -3.92 -2.22 -6.01
CA VAL A 142 -4.50 -1.90 -4.70
C VAL A 142 -3.51 -1.09 -3.87
N ASN A 143 -3.99 -0.05 -3.22
CA ASN A 143 -3.16 0.95 -2.54
C ASN A 143 -2.59 0.47 -1.19
N TYR A 144 -1.69 -0.51 -1.22
CA TYR A 144 -0.85 -0.87 -0.08
C TYR A 144 0.44 -0.05 -0.11
N VAL A 145 0.39 1.14 0.46
CA VAL A 145 1.43 2.18 0.30
C VAL A 145 2.83 1.75 0.72
N ARG A 146 2.98 0.90 1.77
CA ARG A 146 4.29 0.60 2.37
C ARG A 146 5.24 -0.14 1.42
N SER A 147 4.72 -0.97 0.53
CA SER A 147 5.53 -1.67 -0.48
C SER A 147 6.10 -0.74 -1.56
N CYS A 148 5.47 0.44 -1.75
CA CYS A 148 5.89 1.45 -2.72
C CYS A 148 6.86 2.49 -2.12
N LEU A 149 7.01 2.54 -0.79
CA LEU A 149 7.92 3.49 -0.15
C LEU A 149 9.38 3.16 -0.50
N PRO A 150 10.25 4.18 -0.66
CA PRO A 150 11.69 3.96 -0.84
C PRO A 150 12.28 2.99 0.18
N GLY A 151 11.96 3.16 1.47
CA GLY A 151 12.43 2.26 2.51
C GLY A 151 11.90 0.83 2.38
N GLY A 152 10.62 0.67 1.99
CA GLY A 152 10.04 -0.66 1.76
C GLY A 152 10.70 -1.40 0.60
N MET A 153 11.03 -0.67 -0.47
CA MET A 153 11.73 -1.19 -1.65
C MET A 153 13.20 -1.50 -1.37
N ASP A 154 13.88 -0.64 -0.60
CA ASP A 154 15.28 -0.85 -0.20
C ASP A 154 15.42 -2.13 0.63
N VAL A 155 14.59 -2.29 1.67
CA VAL A 155 14.59 -3.52 2.50
C VAL A 155 14.35 -4.76 1.66
N LYS A 156 13.38 -4.72 0.73
CA LYS A 156 13.12 -5.83 -0.20
C LYS A 156 14.36 -6.17 -1.03
N SER A 157 15.00 -5.15 -1.58
CA SER A 157 16.24 -5.31 -2.36
C SER A 157 17.36 -5.94 -1.54
N ARG A 158 17.54 -5.50 -0.28
CA ARG A 158 18.53 -6.09 0.65
C ARG A 158 18.27 -7.57 0.93
N ILE A 159 17.02 -7.96 1.10
CA ILE A 159 16.63 -9.36 1.27
C ILE A 159 16.94 -10.17 -0.01
N GLN A 160 16.52 -9.69 -1.17
CA GLN A 160 16.74 -10.34 -2.45
C GLN A 160 18.22 -10.49 -2.82
N ASN A 161 19.06 -9.53 -2.42
CA ASN A 161 20.50 -9.54 -2.67
C ASN A 161 21.31 -10.17 -1.52
N ASN A 162 20.66 -10.83 -0.56
CA ASN A 162 21.29 -11.47 0.61
C ASN A 162 22.11 -10.53 1.50
N LEU A 163 21.84 -9.23 1.49
CA LEU A 163 22.38 -8.29 2.49
C LEU A 163 21.67 -8.48 3.83
N ILE A 164 20.37 -8.78 3.81
CA ILE A 164 19.61 -9.29 4.96
C ILE A 164 19.38 -10.77 4.70
N LYS A 165 20.17 -11.64 5.34
CA LYS A 165 20.24 -13.06 5.04
C LYS A 165 19.59 -13.90 6.14
N GLY A 166 18.81 -14.91 5.72
CA GLY A 166 18.11 -15.83 6.62
C GLY A 166 19.02 -16.81 7.37
N PRO A 167 18.51 -17.46 8.42
CA PRO A 167 17.13 -17.34 8.90
C PRO A 167 16.84 -15.95 9.49
N ILE A 168 15.60 -15.47 9.28
CA ILE A 168 15.16 -14.14 9.69
C ILE A 168 14.10 -14.28 10.79
N LYS A 169 14.23 -13.47 11.84
CA LYS A 169 13.19 -13.24 12.85
C LYS A 169 12.72 -11.78 12.72
N CYS A 170 11.41 -11.59 12.66
CA CYS A 170 10.83 -10.26 12.51
C CYS A 170 9.75 -10.02 13.57
N VAL A 171 9.76 -8.84 14.18
CA VAL A 171 8.71 -8.37 15.09
C VAL A 171 8.10 -7.10 14.52
N VAL A 172 6.79 -7.07 14.45
CA VAL A 172 6.03 -5.93 13.93
C VAL A 172 5.03 -5.47 14.97
N TRP A 173 5.17 -4.24 15.43
CA TRP A 173 4.11 -3.57 16.20
C TRP A 173 3.15 -2.88 15.25
N TYR A 174 1.84 -3.01 15.48
CA TYR A 174 0.82 -2.34 14.70
C TYR A 174 -0.29 -1.76 15.58
N SER A 175 -0.97 -0.73 15.11
CA SER A 175 -2.15 -0.12 15.74
C SER A 175 -3.33 -0.13 14.78
N LYS A 176 -4.52 0.22 15.25
CA LYS A 176 -5.75 0.36 14.45
C LYS A 176 -6.23 -0.94 13.80
N GLY A 177 -6.15 -2.03 14.55
CA GLY A 177 -6.73 -3.32 14.15
C GLY A 177 -6.05 -4.03 12.99
N LEU A 178 -6.31 -5.34 12.93
CA LEU A 178 -5.68 -6.24 11.97
C LEU A 178 -6.08 -5.90 10.51
N LYS A 179 -7.38 -5.69 10.24
CA LYS A 179 -7.89 -5.38 8.89
C LYS A 179 -7.51 -3.98 8.41
N HIS A 180 -7.31 -3.05 9.32
CA HIS A 180 -7.03 -1.66 8.94
C HIS A 180 -5.52 -1.45 8.72
N ASN A 181 -4.72 -1.38 9.79
CA ASN A 181 -3.27 -1.18 9.68
C ASN A 181 -2.49 -2.48 9.61
N GLY A 182 -2.89 -3.52 10.34
CA GLY A 182 -2.25 -4.84 10.26
C GLY A 182 -2.15 -5.37 8.84
N ALA A 183 -3.18 -5.15 8.02
CA ALA A 183 -3.21 -5.51 6.61
C ALA A 183 -2.05 -4.92 5.80
N HIS A 184 -1.63 -3.68 6.08
CA HIS A 184 -0.48 -3.08 5.41
C HIS A 184 0.83 -3.79 5.74
N PHE A 185 0.99 -4.24 6.98
CA PHE A 185 2.19 -4.96 7.40
C PHE A 185 2.20 -6.39 6.87
N ILE A 186 1.05 -7.08 6.87
CA ILE A 186 0.94 -8.40 6.26
C ILE A 186 1.31 -8.34 4.78
N ASN A 187 0.75 -7.38 4.02
CA ASN A 187 1.08 -7.17 2.62
C ASN A 187 2.58 -6.88 2.40
N LEU A 188 3.17 -6.05 3.28
CA LEU A 188 4.60 -5.74 3.22
C LEU A 188 5.46 -6.97 3.46
N MET A 189 5.11 -7.80 4.48
CA MET A 189 5.82 -9.05 4.78
C MET A 189 5.71 -10.06 3.64
N GLU A 190 4.51 -10.18 3.04
CA GLU A 190 4.31 -11.01 1.85
C GLU A 190 5.12 -10.51 0.65
N GLY A 191 5.26 -9.18 0.50
CA GLY A 191 6.11 -8.56 -0.51
C GLY A 191 7.61 -8.80 -0.30
N TRP A 192 8.06 -8.97 0.94
CA TRP A 192 9.45 -9.19 1.31
C TRP A 192 9.84 -10.67 1.36
N PHE A 193 8.99 -11.51 1.95
CA PHE A 193 9.29 -12.90 2.30
C PHE A 193 8.51 -13.92 1.49
N GLY A 194 7.65 -13.46 0.57
CA GLY A 194 6.83 -14.35 -0.25
C GLY A 194 5.52 -14.76 0.43
N LYS A 195 4.99 -15.91 0.04
CA LYS A 195 3.70 -16.40 0.53
C LYS A 195 3.75 -16.78 2.01
N CYS A 196 2.76 -16.34 2.79
CA CYS A 196 2.58 -16.79 4.15
C CYS A 196 2.13 -18.26 4.19
N LEU A 197 2.98 -19.14 4.72
CA LEU A 197 2.75 -20.59 4.77
C LEU A 197 1.79 -20.97 5.90
N GLN A 198 2.05 -20.46 7.11
CA GLN A 198 1.25 -20.76 8.30
C GLN A 198 0.91 -19.49 9.09
N VAL A 199 -0.22 -19.54 9.78
CA VAL A 199 -0.67 -18.51 10.71
C VAL A 199 -1.05 -19.15 12.04
N LYS A 200 -0.64 -18.54 13.15
CA LYS A 200 -0.98 -19.01 14.50
C LYS A 200 -1.29 -17.82 15.40
N LYS A 201 -2.50 -17.75 15.92
CA LYS A 201 -2.82 -16.79 16.99
C LYS A 201 -2.00 -17.08 18.24
N ILE A 202 -1.42 -16.05 18.84
CA ILE A 202 -0.71 -16.13 20.11
C ILE A 202 -1.70 -15.88 21.26
N ASN A 203 -2.71 -15.05 21.03
CA ASN A 203 -3.76 -14.74 22.01
C ASN A 203 -5.11 -14.53 21.32
N LYS A 204 -6.18 -14.45 22.11
CA LYS A 204 -7.54 -14.21 21.60
C LYS A 204 -7.71 -12.81 21.00
N GLY A 205 -6.81 -11.88 21.35
CA GLY A 205 -6.94 -10.48 20.97
C GLY A 205 -8.09 -9.76 21.68
N ARG A 206 -8.35 -8.53 21.24
CA ARG A 206 -9.46 -7.71 21.71
C ARG A 206 -10.18 -7.07 20.52
N GLU A 207 -11.47 -6.78 20.65
CA GLU A 207 -12.21 -6.00 19.68
C GLU A 207 -12.02 -4.51 19.96
N THR A 208 -11.73 -3.74 18.91
CA THR A 208 -11.46 -2.29 19.00
C THR A 208 -12.48 -1.47 18.23
N GLY A 209 -13.73 -1.90 18.21
CA GLY A 209 -14.84 -1.19 17.58
C GLY A 209 -14.60 -0.97 16.07
N ALA A 210 -14.42 0.29 15.67
CA ALA A 210 -14.31 0.65 14.25
C ALA A 210 -13.09 0.04 13.52
N PHE A 211 -12.05 -0.39 14.25
CA PHE A 211 -10.83 -0.94 13.65
C PHE A 211 -10.79 -2.48 13.62
N GLY A 212 -11.80 -3.14 14.23
CA GLY A 212 -11.89 -4.59 14.30
C GLY A 212 -10.94 -5.20 15.33
N GLN A 213 -10.58 -6.45 15.12
CA GLN A 213 -9.81 -7.23 16.08
C GLN A 213 -8.33 -6.79 16.10
N GLU A 214 -7.78 -6.67 17.31
CA GLU A 214 -6.34 -6.57 17.57
C GLU A 214 -5.86 -7.87 18.20
N VAL A 215 -5.00 -8.58 17.51
CA VAL A 215 -4.55 -9.93 17.89
C VAL A 215 -3.05 -10.07 17.65
N SER A 216 -2.35 -10.71 18.58
CA SER A 216 -0.96 -11.12 18.37
C SER A 216 -0.95 -12.42 17.56
N VAL A 217 -0.14 -12.45 16.51
CA VAL A 217 -0.09 -13.57 15.57
C VAL A 217 1.33 -13.87 15.13
N LEU A 218 1.66 -15.16 15.01
CA LEU A 218 2.85 -15.66 14.36
C LEU A 218 2.48 -16.01 12.90
N LEU A 219 3.25 -15.45 11.96
CA LEU A 219 3.21 -15.76 10.54
C LEU A 219 4.51 -16.47 10.16
N GLU A 220 4.41 -17.60 9.48
CA GLU A 220 5.57 -18.36 9.01
C GLU A 220 5.70 -18.23 7.50
N PHE A 221 6.89 -17.87 7.07
CA PHE A 221 7.34 -17.80 5.68
C PHE A 221 8.49 -18.82 5.47
N GLU A 222 8.93 -19.03 4.25
CA GLU A 222 9.96 -20.02 3.94
C GLU A 222 11.26 -19.80 4.75
N ASN A 223 11.73 -18.56 4.85
CA ASN A 223 12.98 -18.21 5.51
C ASN A 223 12.81 -17.15 6.62
N CYS A 224 11.58 -16.90 7.06
CA CYS A 224 11.28 -15.88 8.04
C CYS A 224 10.10 -16.26 8.92
N GLU A 225 10.21 -15.96 10.20
CA GLU A 225 9.10 -15.94 11.15
C GLU A 225 8.80 -14.48 11.53
N VAL A 226 7.54 -14.09 11.45
CA VAL A 226 7.07 -12.74 11.76
C VAL A 226 6.06 -12.80 12.89
N ILE A 227 6.30 -12.05 13.96
CA ILE A 227 5.32 -11.85 15.03
C ILE A 227 4.72 -10.46 14.88
N LEU A 228 3.40 -10.40 14.66
CA LEU A 228 2.64 -9.15 14.73
C LEU A 228 2.07 -8.98 16.11
N ILE A 229 2.28 -7.82 16.73
CA ILE A 229 1.82 -7.49 18.07
C ILE A 229 1.02 -6.18 18.00
N PRO A 230 -0.26 -6.16 18.47
CA PRO A 230 -1.03 -4.92 18.52
C PRO A 230 -0.53 -4.00 19.64
N ALA A 231 -0.40 -2.72 19.33
CA ALA A 231 -0.17 -1.67 20.31
C ALA A 231 -1.51 -1.11 20.83
N LEU A 232 -1.43 -0.11 21.70
CA LEU A 232 -2.59 0.48 22.39
C LEU A 232 -3.02 1.78 21.69
N GLU A 233 -3.72 1.66 20.54
CA GLU A 233 -4.13 2.81 19.72
C GLU A 233 -4.94 3.87 20.47
N GLU A 234 -5.68 3.48 21.50
CA GLU A 234 -6.45 4.41 22.32
C GLU A 234 -5.61 5.46 23.06
N PHE A 235 -4.30 5.19 23.21
CA PHE A 235 -3.38 6.14 23.82
C PHE A 235 -2.53 6.85 22.77
N TYR A 236 -2.00 6.13 21.79
CA TYR A 236 -1.27 6.68 20.65
C TYR A 236 -1.05 5.65 19.54
N SER A 237 -0.97 6.13 18.31
CA SER A 237 -0.66 5.27 17.16
C SER A 237 0.80 4.87 17.17
N HIS A 238 1.08 3.57 17.22
CA HIS A 238 2.43 3.02 17.25
C HIS A 238 2.60 1.94 16.20
N TYR A 239 3.71 1.98 15.48
CA TYR A 239 4.18 0.90 14.62
C TYR A 239 5.69 0.91 14.48
N THR A 240 6.29 -0.28 14.53
CA THR A 240 7.71 -0.51 14.26
C THR A 240 7.88 -1.87 13.61
N ILE A 241 8.99 -2.06 12.90
CA ILE A 241 9.42 -3.35 12.38
C ILE A 241 10.86 -3.56 12.84
N GLU A 242 11.12 -4.67 13.49
CA GLU A 242 12.46 -5.10 13.82
C GLU A 242 12.77 -6.42 13.12
N ILE A 243 13.86 -6.44 12.36
CA ILE A 243 14.39 -7.63 11.69
C ILE A 243 15.74 -7.98 12.30
N VAL A 244 15.87 -9.22 12.78
CA VAL A 244 17.13 -9.81 13.19
C VAL A 244 17.47 -10.93 12.20
N SER A 245 18.65 -10.85 11.62
CA SER A 245 19.15 -11.76 10.60
C SER A 245 20.57 -12.25 10.92
N THR A 246 21.09 -13.17 10.12
CA THR A 246 22.47 -13.62 10.28
C THR A 246 23.52 -12.57 9.92
N THR A 247 23.12 -11.51 9.21
CA THR A 247 24.01 -10.47 8.69
C THR A 247 23.87 -9.13 9.41
N GLY A 248 22.80 -8.93 10.18
CA GLY A 248 22.58 -7.67 10.89
C GLY A 248 21.19 -7.54 11.50
N ARG A 249 20.94 -6.35 12.02
CA ARG A 249 19.66 -5.92 12.58
C ARG A 249 19.14 -4.71 11.83
N LEU A 250 17.87 -4.73 11.44
CA LEU A 250 17.14 -3.60 10.91
C LEU A 250 16.07 -3.17 11.91
N TYR A 251 15.96 -1.85 12.14
CA TYR A 251 14.92 -1.29 12.97
C TYR A 251 14.21 -0.14 12.23
N TRP A 252 12.99 -0.40 11.81
CA TRP A 252 12.12 0.59 11.18
C TRP A 252 11.18 1.16 12.23
N ASN A 253 11.36 2.42 12.58
CA ASN A 253 10.44 3.19 13.41
C ASN A 253 9.64 4.20 12.56
N LYS A 254 8.90 5.10 13.21
CA LYS A 254 8.09 6.10 12.51
C LYS A 254 8.94 7.09 11.69
N SER A 255 10.18 7.33 12.06
CA SER A 255 11.02 8.41 11.52
C SER A 255 12.17 7.91 10.66
N THR A 256 12.77 6.77 11.02
CA THR A 256 13.97 6.21 10.38
C THR A 256 13.86 4.71 10.16
N ILE A 257 14.68 4.21 9.25
CA ILE A 257 15.04 2.80 9.15
C ILE A 257 16.55 2.71 9.38
N ASP A 258 16.94 2.03 10.44
CA ASP A 258 18.31 1.89 10.86
C ASP A 258 18.80 0.48 10.56
N TRP A 259 19.95 0.35 9.91
CA TRP A 259 20.63 -0.91 9.68
C TRP A 259 21.96 -0.96 10.39
N ASN A 260 22.18 -2.00 11.19
CA ASN A 260 23.44 -2.32 11.83
C ASN A 260 23.92 -3.71 11.36
N GLU A 261 25.06 -3.77 10.70
CA GLU A 261 25.64 -5.04 10.24
C GLU A 261 26.29 -5.84 11.37
N VAL A 262 26.38 -7.15 11.18
CA VAL A 262 27.15 -8.04 12.05
C VAL A 262 28.64 -7.96 11.69
N ILE A 263 29.49 -7.69 12.68
CA ILE A 263 30.95 -7.67 12.57
C ILE A 263 31.59 -8.64 13.55
N ASN A 264 32.85 -8.99 13.33
CA ASN A 264 33.63 -9.73 14.31
C ASN A 264 33.88 -8.85 15.55
N ASP A 265 33.88 -9.47 16.73
CA ASP A 265 34.27 -8.78 17.97
C ASP A 265 35.79 -8.63 18.01
N GLU A 266 36.25 -7.42 18.28
CA GLU A 266 37.68 -7.10 18.33
C GLU A 266 38.35 -7.59 19.62
N LEU A 267 37.56 -7.81 20.68
CA LEU A 267 38.04 -8.18 22.00
C LEU A 267 37.91 -9.69 22.28
N LEU A 268 36.92 -10.33 21.64
CA LEU A 268 36.59 -11.73 21.90
C LEU A 268 36.68 -12.52 20.60
N ASP A 269 37.78 -13.28 20.44
CA ASP A 269 37.98 -14.11 19.24
C ASP A 269 36.87 -15.14 19.07
N GLY A 270 36.40 -15.27 17.81
CA GLY A 270 35.29 -16.14 17.44
C GLY A 270 33.90 -15.61 17.77
N TYR A 271 33.75 -14.46 18.44
CA TYR A 271 32.45 -13.80 18.69
C TYR A 271 32.13 -12.77 17.62
N LYS A 272 30.81 -12.52 17.51
CA LYS A 272 30.27 -11.49 16.61
C LYS A 272 29.38 -10.52 17.37
N LYS A 273 29.39 -9.27 16.95
CA LYS A 273 28.54 -8.20 17.50
C LYS A 273 27.92 -7.37 16.40
N LEU A 274 26.91 -6.58 16.74
CA LEU A 274 26.41 -5.55 15.82
C LEU A 274 27.40 -4.38 15.77
N SER A 275 27.62 -3.87 14.58
CA SER A 275 28.37 -2.62 14.38
C SER A 275 27.68 -1.47 15.12
N THR A 276 28.47 -0.60 15.74
CA THR A 276 27.99 0.65 16.32
C THR A 276 27.71 1.71 15.23
N LYS A 277 28.23 1.50 14.02
CA LYS A 277 27.92 2.33 12.87
C LYS A 277 26.55 1.94 12.34
N THR A 278 25.64 2.89 12.32
CA THR A 278 24.28 2.74 11.78
C THR A 278 24.20 3.33 10.39
N GLU A 279 23.65 2.58 9.44
CA GLU A 279 23.24 3.08 8.16
C GLU A 279 21.76 3.46 8.24
N GLU A 280 21.45 4.71 7.93
CA GLU A 280 20.07 5.22 7.88
C GLU A 280 19.52 5.09 6.46
N ILE A 281 18.32 4.50 6.34
CA ILE A 281 17.60 4.28 5.09
C ILE A 281 16.40 5.21 5.03
N LEU A 282 16.21 5.90 3.91
CA LEU A 282 15.08 6.80 3.69
C LEU A 282 13.74 6.04 3.69
N ILE A 283 12.80 6.40 4.57
CA ILE A 283 11.47 5.83 4.59
C ILE A 283 10.60 6.33 3.43
N GLY A 284 10.52 7.64 3.24
CA GLY A 284 9.67 8.28 2.23
C GLY A 284 8.21 8.46 2.66
N ILE A 285 7.88 8.35 3.95
CA ILE A 285 6.47 8.34 4.43
C ILE A 285 5.74 9.67 4.19
N ASP A 286 6.43 10.78 4.14
CA ASP A 286 5.82 12.11 3.95
C ASP A 286 5.22 12.31 2.55
N LYS A 287 5.61 11.50 1.59
CA LYS A 287 5.13 11.55 0.20
C LYS A 287 4.60 10.19 -0.28
N TYR A 288 3.95 9.43 0.58
CA TYR A 288 3.62 8.03 0.28
C TYR A 288 2.73 7.87 -0.96
N GLN A 289 1.78 8.75 -1.24
CA GLN A 289 0.95 8.64 -2.45
C GLN A 289 1.72 9.01 -3.72
N PHE A 290 2.71 9.87 -3.64
CA PHE A 290 3.60 10.16 -4.77
C PHE A 290 4.38 8.89 -5.19
N TYR A 291 4.98 8.20 -4.22
CA TYR A 291 5.71 6.95 -4.49
C TYR A 291 4.80 5.82 -4.99
N VAL A 292 3.54 5.79 -4.57
CA VAL A 292 2.56 4.85 -5.16
C VAL A 292 2.36 5.13 -6.65
N LEU A 293 2.27 6.40 -7.05
CA LEU A 293 2.15 6.77 -8.45
C LEU A 293 3.44 6.49 -9.25
N ASP A 294 4.63 6.69 -8.67
CA ASP A 294 5.89 6.26 -9.29
C ASP A 294 5.85 4.76 -9.64
N GLN A 295 5.41 3.93 -8.67
CA GLN A 295 5.33 2.49 -8.87
C GLN A 295 4.22 2.10 -9.85
N LEU A 296 3.09 2.83 -9.86
CA LEU A 296 2.05 2.65 -10.86
C LEU A 296 2.57 2.98 -12.26
N PHE A 297 3.29 4.10 -12.41
CA PHE A 297 3.90 4.47 -13.68
C PHE A 297 4.88 3.41 -14.18
N CYS A 298 5.79 2.93 -13.31
CA CYS A 298 6.71 1.84 -13.65
C CYS A 298 5.96 0.60 -14.16
N ALA A 299 4.87 0.20 -13.48
CA ALA A 299 4.06 -0.94 -13.89
C ALA A 299 3.38 -0.72 -15.25
N LEU A 300 2.83 0.46 -15.51
CA LEU A 300 2.18 0.83 -16.77
C LEU A 300 3.16 0.88 -17.95
N GLN A 301 4.44 1.14 -17.68
CA GLN A 301 5.52 1.10 -18.67
C GLN A 301 6.08 -0.32 -18.89
N GLY A 302 5.54 -1.34 -18.22
CA GLY A 302 6.03 -2.72 -18.27
C GLY A 302 7.37 -2.93 -17.54
N GLY A 303 7.74 -2.01 -16.65
CA GLY A 303 8.93 -2.10 -15.81
C GLY A 303 8.69 -2.92 -14.53
N VAL A 304 9.77 -3.14 -13.77
CA VAL A 304 9.69 -3.76 -12.44
C VAL A 304 9.03 -2.77 -11.48
N SER A 305 8.00 -3.23 -10.78
CA SER A 305 7.23 -2.41 -9.84
C SER A 305 6.91 -3.16 -8.56
N ASN A 306 6.80 -2.43 -7.46
CA ASN A 306 6.39 -2.93 -6.16
C ASN A 306 4.92 -2.58 -5.82
N ILE A 307 4.17 -2.02 -6.77
CA ILE A 307 2.74 -1.75 -6.56
C ILE A 307 1.97 -3.07 -6.37
N CYS A 308 1.11 -3.11 -5.37
CA CYS A 308 0.34 -4.31 -5.07
C CYS A 308 -0.71 -4.57 -6.16
N THR A 309 -0.66 -5.74 -6.81
CA THR A 309 -1.68 -6.17 -7.77
C THR A 309 -2.94 -6.65 -7.07
N GLY A 310 -4.06 -6.73 -7.81
CA GLY A 310 -5.30 -7.29 -7.27
C GLY A 310 -5.14 -8.72 -6.71
N MET A 311 -4.30 -9.55 -7.34
CA MET A 311 -4.02 -10.91 -6.86
C MET A 311 -3.22 -10.91 -5.55
N GLN A 312 -2.20 -10.07 -5.41
CA GLN A 312 -1.45 -9.93 -4.16
C GLN A 312 -2.33 -9.39 -3.03
N ALA A 313 -3.21 -8.42 -3.33
CA ALA A 313 -4.18 -7.92 -2.36
C ALA A 313 -5.17 -9.02 -1.90
N LEU A 314 -5.56 -9.92 -2.78
CA LEU A 314 -6.39 -11.08 -2.44
C LEU A 314 -5.64 -12.07 -1.54
N GLU A 315 -4.34 -12.32 -1.77
CA GLU A 315 -3.52 -13.16 -0.87
C GLU A 315 -3.43 -12.55 0.53
N THR A 316 -3.19 -11.26 0.63
CA THR A 316 -3.20 -10.54 1.94
C THR A 316 -4.56 -10.70 2.64
N HIS A 317 -5.66 -10.60 1.90
CA HIS A 317 -7.01 -10.81 2.44
C HIS A 317 -7.21 -12.26 2.91
N ASN A 318 -6.72 -13.26 2.15
CA ASN A 318 -6.74 -14.67 2.54
C ASN A 318 -5.93 -14.92 3.82
N THR A 319 -4.77 -14.31 3.96
CA THR A 319 -3.93 -14.41 5.17
C THR A 319 -4.67 -13.85 6.39
N ILE A 320 -5.32 -12.70 6.26
CA ILE A 320 -6.14 -12.10 7.33
C ILE A 320 -7.31 -13.03 7.70
N ASP A 321 -8.04 -13.57 6.74
CA ASP A 321 -9.15 -14.52 6.98
C ASP A 321 -8.67 -15.79 7.71
N ARG A 322 -7.50 -16.33 7.32
CA ARG A 322 -6.87 -17.46 8.04
C ARG A 322 -6.55 -17.10 9.48
N ILE A 323 -6.05 -15.90 9.75
CA ILE A 323 -5.81 -15.42 11.11
C ILE A 323 -7.12 -15.35 11.90
N GLU A 324 -8.17 -14.78 11.33
CA GLU A 324 -9.46 -14.64 12.01
C GLU A 324 -10.09 -15.99 12.36
N ARG A 325 -9.95 -16.98 11.49
CA ARG A 325 -10.49 -18.34 11.69
C ARG A 325 -9.61 -19.23 12.54
N SER A 326 -8.32 -18.92 12.69
CA SER A 326 -7.43 -19.71 13.56
C SER A 326 -7.89 -19.60 15.02
N ARG A 327 -7.85 -20.72 15.74
CA ARG A 327 -8.26 -20.83 17.15
C ARG A 327 -7.12 -20.47 18.09
#